data_aa986a53d15ba3ecaea3f197ae50293c
#
_entry.id   aa986a53d15ba3ecaea3f197ae50293c
#
_cell.length_a   1.000
_cell.length_b   1.000
_cell.length_c   1.000
_cell.angle_alpha   90.00
_cell.angle_beta   90.00
_cell.angle_gamma   90.00
#
_symmetry.space_group_name_H-M   'P 1'
#
loop_
_entity.id
_entity.type
_entity.pdbx_description
1 polymer ?
#
loop_
_entity_poly.entity_id
_entity_poly.type
_entity_poly.pdbx_seq_one_letter_code
_entity_poly.pdbx_strand_id
1 'polypeptide(L)'
;LPKKDRDAANVMLLSVVISFIFSFLLGISALLWKKEIAGFLNLSNEYSFFLILAPAGIFFYSFYQTINNWLTRKKSFVQISVNKFTRRIIEGSAQVGFKNIAVSNGLVFGDILGHIANVTSGLYQGRKKGFNIRMLSLVKVKYIAKKYSEFPRFNVIPSFMSACSFLLPAIMINKFYSAAFTGYFDLSKLLLSVPLALISTSLSNVLLQSITEKYNLKLSLKRDLLPVLGLVFLIGTFEVLIISVYGIELFKFIFGDN
;
A
#
# COMPACT_ATOMS: atom_id res chain seq x y z
N LEU A 1 -1.05 -18.92 2.98
CA LEU A 1 -1.27 -19.05 1.52
C LEU A 1 -1.67 -20.49 1.19
N PRO A 2 -2.66 -20.72 0.28
CA PRO A 2 -3.11 -22.06 -0.10
C PRO A 2 -1.97 -22.90 -0.69
N LYS A 3 -1.89 -24.18 -0.32
CA LYS A 3 -0.84 -25.06 -0.83
C LYS A 3 -1.02 -25.41 -2.32
N LYS A 4 -2.27 -25.63 -2.76
CA LYS A 4 -2.58 -25.98 -4.17
C LYS A 4 -2.70 -24.73 -5.04
N ASP A 5 -2.15 -24.73 -6.25
CA ASP A 5 -2.19 -23.62 -7.21
C ASP A 5 -3.63 -23.25 -7.60
N ARG A 6 -4.48 -24.26 -7.79
CA ARG A 6 -5.88 -24.04 -8.13
C ARG A 6 -6.67 -23.33 -7.03
N ASP A 7 -6.38 -23.64 -5.76
CA ASP A 7 -7.01 -22.93 -4.62
C ASP A 7 -6.48 -21.50 -4.51
N ALA A 8 -5.17 -21.31 -4.69
CA ALA A 8 -4.56 -19.99 -4.70
C ALA A 8 -5.10 -19.08 -5.82
N ALA A 9 -5.29 -19.63 -7.02
CA ALA A 9 -5.89 -18.89 -8.14
C ALA A 9 -7.34 -18.47 -7.82
N ASN A 10 -8.14 -19.33 -7.17
CA ASN A 10 -9.50 -18.99 -6.79
C ASN A 10 -9.58 -18.03 -5.59
N VAL A 11 -8.62 -18.05 -4.65
CA VAL A 11 -8.47 -16.98 -3.63
C VAL A 11 -8.16 -15.66 -4.32
N MET A 12 -7.28 -15.66 -5.33
CA MET A 12 -6.97 -14.49 -6.13
C MET A 12 -8.22 -13.94 -6.83
N LEU A 13 -9.03 -14.80 -7.46
CA LEU A 13 -10.28 -14.39 -8.10
C LEU A 13 -11.25 -13.80 -7.07
N LEU A 14 -11.44 -14.44 -5.92
CA LEU A 14 -12.28 -13.94 -4.83
C LEU A 14 -11.83 -12.54 -4.38
N SER A 15 -10.53 -12.32 -4.19
CA SER A 15 -9.98 -11.02 -3.80
C SER A 15 -10.25 -9.95 -4.85
N VAL A 16 -10.09 -10.27 -6.14
CA VAL A 16 -10.37 -9.33 -7.24
C VAL A 16 -11.86 -8.99 -7.31
N VAL A 17 -12.75 -9.97 -7.15
CA VAL A 17 -14.21 -9.75 -7.14
C VAL A 17 -14.60 -8.86 -5.96
N ILE A 18 -14.11 -9.14 -4.76
CA ILE A 18 -14.40 -8.31 -3.57
C ILE A 18 -13.88 -6.88 -3.80
N SER A 19 -12.65 -6.72 -4.28
CA SER A 19 -12.08 -5.40 -4.56
C SER A 19 -12.87 -4.63 -5.63
N PHE A 20 -13.35 -5.33 -6.66
CA PHE A 20 -14.21 -4.73 -7.69
C PHE A 20 -15.53 -4.23 -7.11
N ILE A 21 -16.22 -5.07 -6.32
CA ILE A 21 -17.49 -4.70 -5.67
C ILE A 21 -17.29 -3.49 -4.75
N PHE A 22 -16.25 -3.51 -3.90
CA PHE A 22 -15.94 -2.40 -3.01
C PHE A 22 -15.62 -1.11 -3.77
N SER A 23 -14.78 -1.18 -4.78
CA SER A 23 -14.42 -0.02 -5.60
C SER A 23 -15.63 0.52 -6.37
N PHE A 24 -16.50 -0.36 -6.85
CA PHE A 24 -17.75 0.02 -7.52
C PHE A 24 -18.70 0.75 -6.57
N LEU A 25 -18.89 0.22 -5.35
CA LEU A 25 -19.72 0.87 -4.31
C LEU A 25 -19.13 2.23 -3.89
N LEU A 26 -17.81 2.32 -3.74
CA LEU A 26 -17.14 3.60 -3.48
C LEU A 26 -17.32 4.57 -4.64
N GLY A 27 -17.30 4.10 -5.89
CA GLY A 27 -17.57 4.92 -7.07
C GLY A 27 -18.99 5.49 -7.07
N ILE A 28 -19.99 4.66 -6.77
CA ILE A 28 -21.38 5.11 -6.60
C ILE A 28 -21.48 6.14 -5.47
N SER A 29 -20.87 5.87 -4.32
CA SER A 29 -20.86 6.81 -3.19
C SER A 29 -20.21 8.14 -3.56
N ALA A 30 -19.08 8.10 -4.28
CA ALA A 30 -18.39 9.28 -4.75
C ALA A 30 -19.21 10.11 -5.75
N LEU A 31 -20.05 9.45 -6.56
CA LEU A 31 -20.95 10.13 -7.48
C LEU A 31 -22.15 10.77 -6.77
N LEU A 32 -22.76 10.04 -5.81
CA LEU A 32 -23.97 10.49 -5.12
C LEU A 32 -23.68 11.60 -4.10
N TRP A 33 -22.60 11.48 -3.34
CA TRP A 33 -22.21 12.40 -2.25
C TRP A 33 -20.95 13.22 -2.57
N LYS A 34 -20.73 13.53 -3.85
CA LYS A 34 -19.52 14.25 -4.31
C LYS A 34 -19.29 15.56 -3.54
N LYS A 35 -20.33 16.36 -3.36
CA LYS A 35 -20.25 17.69 -2.70
C LYS A 35 -19.96 17.55 -1.22
N GLU A 36 -20.64 16.63 -0.55
CA GLU A 36 -20.49 16.36 0.88
C GLU A 36 -19.10 15.82 1.20
N ILE A 37 -18.62 14.86 0.40
CA ILE A 37 -17.28 14.30 0.55
C ILE A 37 -16.21 15.35 0.27
N ALA A 38 -16.36 16.14 -0.80
CA ALA A 38 -15.44 17.23 -1.11
C ALA A 38 -15.39 18.27 0.00
N GLY A 39 -16.56 18.67 0.54
CA GLY A 39 -16.66 19.59 1.67
C GLY A 39 -16.06 19.03 2.96
N PHE A 40 -16.27 17.73 3.24
CA PHE A 40 -15.65 17.05 4.40
C PHE A 40 -14.12 17.03 4.30
N LEU A 41 -13.59 16.74 3.11
CA LEU A 41 -12.15 16.67 2.84
C LEU A 41 -11.52 18.05 2.54
N ASN A 42 -12.30 19.12 2.59
CA ASN A 42 -11.85 20.48 2.28
C ASN A 42 -11.19 20.59 0.89
N LEU A 43 -11.74 19.87 -0.09
CA LEU A 43 -11.25 19.85 -1.47
C LEU A 43 -11.88 20.98 -2.28
N SER A 44 -11.07 21.71 -3.05
CA SER A 44 -11.60 22.67 -4.01
C SER A 44 -12.36 21.96 -5.15
N ASN A 45 -13.24 22.70 -5.83
CA ASN A 45 -14.06 22.15 -6.92
C ASN A 45 -13.24 21.52 -8.04
N GLU A 46 -12.06 22.04 -8.33
CA GLU A 46 -11.13 21.50 -9.33
C GLU A 46 -10.68 20.08 -9.00
N TYR A 47 -10.45 19.79 -7.71
CA TYR A 47 -9.99 18.48 -7.26
C TYR A 47 -11.12 17.49 -6.97
N SER A 48 -12.38 17.95 -6.96
CA SER A 48 -13.53 17.08 -6.69
C SER A 48 -13.73 15.98 -7.74
N PHE A 49 -13.18 16.14 -8.95
CA PHE A 49 -13.17 15.10 -9.98
C PHE A 49 -12.37 13.86 -9.58
N PHE A 50 -11.32 14.03 -8.77
CA PHE A 50 -10.51 12.90 -8.33
C PHE A 50 -11.23 11.93 -7.40
N LEU A 51 -12.28 12.39 -6.71
CA LEU A 51 -13.13 11.51 -5.93
C LEU A 51 -13.77 10.41 -6.80
N ILE A 52 -14.04 10.71 -8.07
CA ILE A 52 -14.60 9.74 -9.01
C ILE A 52 -13.53 8.79 -9.54
N LEU A 53 -12.28 9.25 -9.66
CA LEU A 53 -11.15 8.44 -10.12
C LEU A 53 -10.53 7.56 -9.02
N ALA A 54 -10.61 7.98 -7.76
CA ALA A 54 -10.02 7.27 -6.64
C ALA A 54 -10.46 5.79 -6.55
N PRO A 55 -11.74 5.44 -6.74
CA PRO A 55 -12.17 4.03 -6.77
C PRO A 55 -11.46 3.18 -7.81
N ALA A 56 -11.19 3.73 -9.00
CA ALA A 56 -10.42 3.02 -10.02
C ALA A 56 -8.97 2.76 -9.58
N GLY A 57 -8.33 3.77 -9.00
CA GLY A 57 -6.97 3.63 -8.42
C GLY A 57 -6.94 2.56 -7.33
N ILE A 58 -7.92 2.57 -6.41
CA ILE A 58 -8.06 1.57 -5.34
C ILE A 58 -8.23 0.17 -5.92
N PHE A 59 -9.05 0.00 -6.97
CA PHE A 59 -9.22 -1.28 -7.65
C PHE A 59 -7.91 -1.79 -8.25
N PHE A 60 -7.21 -0.99 -9.04
CA PHE A 60 -5.95 -1.40 -9.65
C PHE A 60 -4.86 -1.69 -8.62
N TYR A 61 -4.78 -0.91 -7.55
CA TYR A 61 -3.88 -1.17 -6.44
C TYR A 61 -4.18 -2.53 -5.78
N SER A 62 -5.44 -2.79 -5.43
CA SER A 62 -5.87 -4.04 -4.81
C SER A 62 -5.65 -5.25 -5.73
N PHE A 63 -5.89 -5.07 -7.03
CA PHE A 63 -5.64 -6.11 -8.02
C PHE A 63 -4.14 -6.45 -8.10
N TYR A 64 -3.28 -5.43 -8.14
CA TYR A 64 -1.84 -5.66 -8.09
C TYR A 64 -1.41 -6.40 -6.83
N GLN A 65 -1.89 -6.01 -5.66
CA GLN A 65 -1.57 -6.69 -4.41
C GLN A 65 -1.93 -8.18 -4.46
N THR A 66 -3.04 -8.50 -5.09
CA THR A 66 -3.48 -9.88 -5.29
C THR A 66 -2.51 -10.66 -6.19
N ILE A 67 -2.02 -10.05 -7.28
CA ILE A 67 -0.98 -10.63 -8.14
C ILE A 67 0.34 -10.78 -7.39
N ASN A 68 0.71 -9.77 -6.59
CA ASN A 68 1.92 -9.79 -5.79
C ASN A 68 1.92 -10.97 -4.80
N ASN A 69 0.77 -11.27 -4.18
CA ASN A 69 0.62 -12.45 -3.32
C ASN A 69 0.82 -13.77 -4.08
N TRP A 70 0.39 -13.85 -5.35
CA TRP A 70 0.70 -15.00 -6.22
C TRP A 70 2.21 -15.17 -6.44
N LEU A 71 2.88 -14.08 -6.82
CA LEU A 71 4.33 -14.08 -7.07
C LEU A 71 5.13 -14.39 -5.81
N THR A 72 4.71 -13.88 -4.66
CA THR A 72 5.30 -14.16 -3.34
C THR A 72 5.16 -15.65 -3.01
N ARG A 73 3.98 -16.23 -3.24
CA ARG A 73 3.75 -17.66 -3.06
C ARG A 73 4.69 -18.50 -3.96
N LYS A 74 4.97 -18.04 -5.17
CA LYS A 74 5.90 -18.66 -6.10
C LYS A 74 7.38 -18.32 -5.82
N LYS A 75 7.68 -17.63 -4.72
CA LYS A 75 9.02 -17.12 -4.35
C LYS A 75 9.69 -16.31 -5.47
N SER A 76 8.88 -15.63 -6.28
CA SER A 76 9.33 -14.89 -7.46
C SER A 76 9.66 -13.43 -7.11
N PHE A 77 10.60 -13.22 -6.18
CA PHE A 77 10.93 -11.89 -5.64
C PHE A 77 11.51 -10.94 -6.68
N VAL A 78 12.31 -11.44 -7.60
CA VAL A 78 12.86 -10.65 -8.72
C VAL A 78 11.73 -10.05 -9.57
N GLN A 79 10.70 -10.84 -9.89
CA GLN A 79 9.55 -10.38 -10.66
C GLN A 79 8.76 -9.31 -9.92
N ILE A 80 8.64 -9.44 -8.59
CA ILE A 80 8.01 -8.43 -7.75
C ILE A 80 8.79 -7.11 -7.82
N SER A 81 10.11 -7.18 -7.74
CA SER A 81 10.98 -5.99 -7.84
C SER A 81 10.90 -5.35 -9.22
N VAL A 82 10.92 -6.15 -10.29
CA VAL A 82 10.76 -5.67 -11.67
C VAL A 82 9.40 -4.97 -11.84
N ASN A 83 8.31 -5.52 -11.30
CA ASN A 83 6.99 -4.88 -11.36
C ASN A 83 6.97 -3.52 -10.66
N LYS A 84 7.56 -3.44 -9.46
CA LYS A 84 7.66 -2.17 -8.73
C LYS A 84 8.47 -1.13 -9.51
N PHE A 85 9.57 -1.55 -10.10
CA PHE A 85 10.43 -0.68 -10.92
C PHE A 85 9.71 -0.20 -12.17
N THR A 86 9.06 -1.09 -12.91
CA THR A 86 8.23 -0.76 -14.10
C THR A 86 7.15 0.25 -13.74
N ARG A 87 6.45 0.04 -12.62
CA ARG A 87 5.46 0.99 -12.12
C ARG A 87 6.07 2.38 -11.93
N ARG A 88 7.19 2.48 -11.22
CA ARG A 88 7.82 3.77 -10.90
C ARG A 88 8.32 4.50 -12.15
N ILE A 89 8.86 3.78 -13.12
CA ILE A 89 9.27 4.40 -14.39
C ILE A 89 8.05 4.97 -15.12
N ILE A 90 6.99 4.18 -15.28
CA ILE A 90 5.79 4.62 -16.02
C ILE A 90 5.09 5.76 -15.29
N GLU A 91 4.93 5.65 -13.97
CA GLU A 91 4.39 6.70 -13.12
C GLU A 91 5.17 8.01 -13.26
N GLY A 92 6.49 7.96 -13.05
CA GLY A 92 7.35 9.14 -13.15
C GLY A 92 7.42 9.74 -14.56
N SER A 93 7.55 8.90 -15.58
CA SER A 93 7.54 9.37 -16.98
C SER A 93 6.22 10.02 -17.36
N ALA A 94 5.09 9.45 -16.93
CA ALA A 94 3.77 10.03 -17.17
C ALA A 94 3.59 11.35 -16.42
N GLN A 95 4.02 11.45 -15.17
CA GLN A 95 3.94 12.68 -14.37
C GLN A 95 4.74 13.82 -15.01
N VAL A 96 5.98 13.53 -15.44
CA VAL A 96 6.82 14.51 -16.16
C VAL A 96 6.20 14.89 -17.50
N GLY A 97 5.67 13.91 -18.25
CA GLY A 97 5.00 14.15 -19.52
C GLY A 97 3.77 15.05 -19.37
N PHE A 98 2.93 14.79 -18.39
CA PHE A 98 1.74 15.61 -18.10
C PHE A 98 2.07 17.03 -17.64
N LYS A 99 3.16 17.23 -16.91
CA LYS A 99 3.64 18.56 -16.54
C LYS A 99 3.93 19.41 -17.79
N ASN A 100 4.56 18.81 -18.81
CA ASN A 100 4.90 19.51 -20.05
C ASN A 100 3.68 19.86 -20.94
N ILE A 101 2.56 19.14 -20.77
CA ILE A 101 1.30 19.37 -21.51
C ILE A 101 0.34 20.27 -20.70
N ALA A 102 0.82 20.87 -19.60
CA ALA A 102 0.02 21.75 -18.72
C ALA A 102 -1.25 21.10 -18.12
N VAL A 103 -1.22 19.78 -17.91
CA VAL A 103 -2.30 19.07 -17.22
C VAL A 103 -2.08 19.27 -15.73
N SER A 104 -2.86 20.14 -15.09
CA SER A 104 -2.75 20.51 -13.66
C SER A 104 -2.81 19.29 -12.70
N ASN A 105 -3.31 18.17 -13.18
CA ASN A 105 -3.59 16.96 -12.40
C ASN A 105 -2.72 15.75 -12.81
N GLY A 106 -1.59 15.99 -13.46
CA GLY A 106 -0.70 14.96 -14.00
C GLY A 106 -0.18 13.96 -12.98
N LEU A 107 -0.05 14.36 -11.71
CA LEU A 107 0.39 13.48 -10.63
C LEU A 107 -0.58 12.30 -10.42
N VAL A 108 -1.88 12.58 -10.36
CA VAL A 108 -2.91 11.54 -10.12
C VAL A 108 -3.06 10.63 -11.33
N PHE A 109 -3.08 11.20 -12.54
CA PHE A 109 -3.13 10.40 -13.77
C PHE A 109 -1.88 9.53 -13.93
N GLY A 110 -0.71 10.04 -13.59
CA GLY A 110 0.53 9.28 -13.60
C GLY A 110 0.50 8.11 -12.63
N ASP A 111 -0.02 8.29 -11.42
CA ASP A 111 -0.17 7.22 -10.44
C ASP A 111 -1.13 6.11 -10.94
N ILE A 112 -2.28 6.48 -11.49
CA ILE A 112 -3.25 5.52 -12.07
C ILE A 112 -2.60 4.73 -13.22
N LEU A 113 -1.89 5.40 -14.14
CA LEU A 113 -1.16 4.73 -15.22
C LEU A 113 -0.07 3.80 -14.67
N GLY A 114 0.64 4.20 -13.63
CA GLY A 114 1.60 3.37 -12.93
C GLY A 114 0.95 2.10 -12.36
N HIS A 115 -0.25 2.21 -11.76
CA HIS A 115 -0.99 1.06 -11.26
C HIS A 115 -1.48 0.13 -12.39
N ILE A 116 -1.98 0.67 -13.49
CA ILE A 116 -2.37 -0.13 -14.67
C ILE A 116 -1.16 -0.89 -15.22
N ALA A 117 -0.02 -0.23 -15.37
CA ALA A 117 1.21 -0.85 -15.81
C ALA A 117 1.68 -1.97 -14.87
N ASN A 118 1.53 -1.75 -13.58
CA ASN A 118 1.87 -2.74 -12.56
C ASN A 118 0.97 -3.99 -12.64
N VAL A 119 -0.33 -3.81 -12.87
CA VAL A 119 -1.27 -4.93 -13.07
C VAL A 119 -0.94 -5.69 -14.35
N THR A 120 -0.71 -5.01 -15.47
CA THR A 120 -0.41 -5.65 -16.77
C THR A 120 0.91 -6.43 -16.72
N SER A 121 1.98 -5.81 -16.23
CA SER A 121 3.28 -6.47 -16.02
C SER A 121 3.14 -7.64 -15.03
N GLY A 122 2.42 -7.45 -13.93
CA GLY A 122 2.19 -8.47 -12.93
C GLY A 122 1.43 -9.69 -13.46
N LEU A 123 0.39 -9.48 -14.27
CA LEU A 123 -0.36 -10.56 -14.93
C LEU A 123 0.51 -11.34 -15.92
N TYR A 124 1.32 -10.64 -16.71
CA TYR A 124 2.27 -11.27 -17.62
C TYR A 124 3.24 -12.18 -16.87
N GLN A 125 3.82 -11.67 -15.78
CA GLN A 125 4.75 -12.44 -14.97
C GLN A 125 4.06 -13.56 -14.18
N GLY A 126 2.83 -13.33 -13.70
CA GLY A 126 2.01 -14.35 -13.05
C GLY A 126 1.75 -15.53 -13.98
N ARG A 127 1.44 -15.26 -15.27
CA ARG A 127 1.29 -16.30 -16.30
C ARG A 127 2.58 -17.11 -16.48
N LYS A 128 3.73 -16.44 -16.59
CA LYS A 128 5.05 -17.10 -16.67
C LYS A 128 5.35 -17.98 -15.44
N LYS A 129 4.79 -17.63 -14.28
CA LYS A 129 4.94 -18.38 -13.02
C LYS A 129 3.78 -19.32 -12.72
N GLY A 130 3.09 -19.79 -13.76
CA GLY A 130 2.10 -20.85 -13.69
C GLY A 130 0.68 -20.42 -13.35
N PHE A 131 0.38 -19.12 -13.35
CA PHE A 131 -1.01 -18.67 -13.28
C PHE A 131 -1.72 -18.92 -14.61
N ASN A 132 -2.84 -19.64 -14.56
CA ASN A 132 -3.67 -19.90 -15.73
C ASN A 132 -5.14 -19.60 -15.40
N ILE A 133 -5.79 -18.85 -16.27
CA ILE A 133 -7.20 -18.49 -16.15
C ILE A 133 -8.10 -19.75 -16.10
N ARG A 134 -7.71 -20.86 -16.72
CA ARG A 134 -8.42 -22.13 -16.68
C ARG A 134 -8.52 -22.75 -15.26
N MET A 135 -7.71 -22.29 -14.31
CA MET A 135 -7.78 -22.69 -12.91
C MET A 135 -8.94 -22.06 -12.15
N LEU A 136 -9.51 -20.97 -12.69
CA LEU A 136 -10.58 -20.20 -12.06
C LEU A 136 -11.91 -20.93 -12.19
N SER A 137 -12.71 -20.90 -11.11
CA SER A 137 -14.03 -21.54 -11.08
C SER A 137 -14.91 -20.83 -10.05
N LEU A 138 -16.04 -20.29 -10.48
CA LEU A 138 -16.99 -19.60 -9.60
C LEU A 138 -17.53 -20.52 -8.49
N VAL A 139 -17.74 -21.80 -8.79
CA VAL A 139 -18.16 -22.80 -7.77
C VAL A 139 -17.10 -22.94 -6.68
N LYS A 140 -15.81 -22.98 -7.07
CA LYS A 140 -14.71 -23.06 -6.11
C LYS A 140 -14.52 -21.78 -5.31
N VAL A 141 -14.81 -20.62 -5.88
CA VAL A 141 -14.76 -19.33 -5.17
C VAL A 141 -15.69 -19.35 -3.96
N LYS A 142 -16.93 -19.83 -4.11
CA LYS A 142 -17.90 -19.98 -3.00
C LYS A 142 -17.38 -20.92 -1.89
N TYR A 143 -16.81 -22.05 -2.27
CA TYR A 143 -16.20 -22.99 -1.32
C TYR A 143 -15.01 -22.33 -0.57
N ILE A 144 -14.15 -21.63 -1.28
CA ILE A 144 -12.97 -20.94 -0.74
C ILE A 144 -13.38 -19.79 0.17
N ALA A 145 -14.40 -19.02 -0.20
CA ALA A 145 -14.94 -17.94 0.64
C ALA A 145 -15.37 -18.49 2.01
N LYS A 146 -16.05 -19.64 2.04
CA LYS A 146 -16.45 -20.31 3.28
C LYS A 146 -15.23 -20.86 4.05
N LYS A 147 -14.29 -21.49 3.36
CA LYS A 147 -13.10 -22.11 3.96
C LYS A 147 -12.17 -21.10 4.64
N TYR A 148 -12.04 -19.88 4.08
CA TYR A 148 -11.15 -18.82 4.58
C TYR A 148 -11.92 -17.65 5.22
N SER A 149 -13.19 -17.85 5.58
CA SER A 149 -14.06 -16.81 6.17
C SER A 149 -13.54 -16.24 7.51
N GLU A 150 -12.79 -17.03 8.26
CA GLU A 150 -12.18 -16.57 9.51
C GLU A 150 -11.11 -15.50 9.27
N PHE A 151 -10.38 -15.60 8.16
CA PHE A 151 -9.29 -14.67 7.87
C PHE A 151 -9.77 -13.20 7.77
N PRO A 152 -10.77 -12.84 6.95
CA PRO A 152 -11.32 -11.49 6.98
C PRO A 152 -11.94 -11.12 8.33
N ARG A 153 -12.63 -12.03 9.00
CA ARG A 153 -13.27 -11.76 10.29
C ARG A 153 -12.30 -11.24 11.35
N PHE A 154 -11.09 -11.80 11.40
CA PHE A 154 -10.10 -11.42 12.41
C PHE A 154 -9.09 -10.37 11.92
N ASN A 155 -8.94 -10.15 10.61
CA ASN A 155 -7.94 -9.22 10.08
C ASN A 155 -8.51 -7.90 9.60
N VAL A 156 -9.78 -7.83 9.18
CA VAL A 156 -10.37 -6.59 8.62
C VAL A 156 -10.40 -5.49 9.67
N ILE A 157 -10.90 -5.77 10.87
CA ILE A 157 -11.03 -4.75 11.92
C ILE A 157 -9.66 -4.21 12.35
N PRO A 158 -8.66 -5.02 12.73
CA PRO A 158 -7.34 -4.50 13.07
C PRO A 158 -6.67 -3.74 11.94
N SER A 159 -6.78 -4.22 10.70
CA SER A 159 -6.22 -3.53 9.52
C SER A 159 -6.89 -2.19 9.27
N PHE A 160 -8.21 -2.12 9.41
CA PHE A 160 -8.97 -0.88 9.28
C PHE A 160 -8.57 0.13 10.37
N MET A 161 -8.50 -0.30 11.63
CA MET A 161 -8.07 0.56 12.74
C MET A 161 -6.63 1.07 12.55
N SER A 162 -5.73 0.20 12.08
CA SER A 162 -4.37 0.60 11.74
C SER A 162 -4.34 1.65 10.63
N ALA A 163 -5.10 1.45 9.57
CA ALA A 163 -5.22 2.42 8.48
C ALA A 163 -5.81 3.76 8.96
N CYS A 164 -6.86 3.71 9.77
CA CYS A 164 -7.45 4.91 10.40
C CYS A 164 -6.41 5.64 11.25
N SER A 165 -5.70 4.94 12.12
CA SER A 165 -4.66 5.54 12.97
C SER A 165 -3.57 6.24 12.15
N PHE A 166 -3.26 5.70 10.96
CA PHE A 166 -2.25 6.28 10.08
C PHE A 166 -2.76 7.47 9.26
N LEU A 167 -4.03 7.47 8.83
CA LEU A 167 -4.60 8.46 7.91
C LEU A 167 -5.37 9.58 8.62
N LEU A 168 -6.03 9.28 9.76
CA LEU A 168 -6.84 10.25 10.48
C LEU A 168 -6.10 11.55 10.85
N PRO A 169 -4.85 11.53 11.32
CA PRO A 169 -4.15 12.76 11.64
C PRO A 169 -4.07 13.72 10.44
N ALA A 170 -3.73 13.22 9.25
CA ALA A 170 -3.66 14.04 8.04
C ALA A 170 -5.03 14.61 7.66
N ILE A 171 -6.10 13.80 7.74
CA ILE A 171 -7.48 14.23 7.47
C ILE A 171 -7.92 15.32 8.48
N MET A 172 -7.61 15.13 9.76
CA MET A 172 -7.95 16.11 10.79
C MET A 172 -7.18 17.43 10.61
N ILE A 173 -5.89 17.37 10.31
CA ILE A 173 -5.08 18.56 10.03
C ILE A 173 -5.65 19.30 8.82
N ASN A 174 -5.99 18.59 7.75
CA ASN A 174 -6.60 19.21 6.57
C ASN A 174 -7.96 19.88 6.90
N LYS A 175 -8.75 19.22 7.74
CA LYS A 175 -10.10 19.70 8.11
C LYS A 175 -10.06 20.91 9.03
N PHE A 176 -9.19 20.91 10.04
CA PHE A 176 -9.18 21.93 11.11
C PHE A 176 -8.18 23.06 10.88
N TYR A 177 -7.16 22.85 10.03
CA TYR A 177 -6.12 23.84 9.72
C TYR A 177 -6.12 24.17 8.23
N SER A 178 -5.27 23.50 7.43
CA SER A 178 -5.22 23.73 5.99
C SER A 178 -4.52 22.58 5.24
N ALA A 179 -4.68 22.59 3.90
CA ALA A 179 -3.97 21.68 3.03
C ALA A 179 -2.43 21.86 3.10
N ALA A 180 -1.95 23.09 3.32
CA ALA A 180 -0.53 23.37 3.47
C ALA A 180 0.05 22.68 4.73
N PHE A 181 -0.62 22.82 5.88
CA PHE A 181 -0.21 22.14 7.11
C PHE A 181 -0.25 20.62 6.96
N THR A 182 -1.22 20.08 6.23
CA THR A 182 -1.27 18.65 5.92
C THR A 182 -0.08 18.23 5.08
N GLY A 183 0.30 19.04 4.09
CA GLY A 183 1.50 18.79 3.28
C GLY A 183 2.78 18.76 4.13
N TYR A 184 2.97 19.72 5.04
CA TYR A 184 4.12 19.73 5.95
C TYR A 184 4.13 18.51 6.88
N PHE A 185 2.97 18.12 7.40
CA PHE A 185 2.83 16.91 8.22
C PHE A 185 3.21 15.65 7.44
N ASP A 186 2.69 15.50 6.22
CA ASP A 186 2.96 14.32 5.39
C ASP A 186 4.44 14.26 4.95
N LEU A 187 5.06 15.39 4.63
CA LEU A 187 6.50 15.46 4.35
C LEU A 187 7.34 15.07 5.58
N SER A 188 6.99 15.57 6.75
CA SER A 188 7.67 15.22 8.01
C SER A 188 7.54 13.73 8.30
N LYS A 189 6.33 13.19 8.12
CA LYS A 189 6.02 11.77 8.29
C LYS A 189 6.77 10.89 7.29
N LEU A 190 6.91 11.34 6.04
CA LEU A 190 7.68 10.64 5.01
C LEU A 190 9.16 10.57 5.39
N LEU A 191 9.74 11.70 5.83
CA LEU A 191 11.15 11.79 6.23
C LEU A 191 11.46 10.83 7.39
N LEU A 192 10.59 10.79 8.41
CA LEU A 192 10.71 9.87 9.55
C LEU A 192 10.47 8.40 9.18
N SER A 193 9.52 8.13 8.28
CA SER A 193 9.10 6.76 8.01
C SER A 193 10.07 5.98 7.12
N VAL A 194 10.79 6.63 6.20
CA VAL A 194 11.65 5.94 5.23
C VAL A 194 12.82 5.20 5.87
N PRO A 195 13.65 5.81 6.74
CA PRO A 195 14.74 5.11 7.41
C PRO A 195 14.23 3.98 8.31
N LEU A 196 13.17 4.24 9.10
CA LEU A 196 12.57 3.24 9.97
C LEU A 196 11.97 2.06 9.20
N ALA A 197 11.34 2.30 8.06
CA ALA A 197 10.78 1.25 7.21
C ALA A 197 11.86 0.33 6.63
N LEU A 198 12.99 0.88 6.18
CA LEU A 198 14.13 0.10 5.67
C LEU A 198 14.69 -0.84 6.74
N ILE A 199 14.88 -0.32 7.95
CA ILE A 199 15.39 -1.08 9.08
C ILE A 199 14.37 -2.13 9.52
N SER A 200 13.11 -1.73 9.70
CA SER A 200 12.04 -2.61 10.16
C SER A 200 11.79 -3.77 9.19
N THR A 201 11.83 -3.52 7.88
CA THR A 201 11.66 -4.59 6.88
C THR A 201 12.81 -5.58 6.88
N SER A 202 14.05 -5.09 7.04
CA SER A 202 15.23 -5.94 7.12
C SER A 202 15.23 -6.80 8.37
N LEU A 203 14.94 -6.20 9.52
CA LEU A 203 14.83 -6.91 10.80
C LEU A 203 13.67 -7.89 10.83
N SER A 204 12.50 -7.53 10.28
CA SER A 204 11.33 -8.40 10.24
C SER A 204 11.59 -9.70 9.52
N ASN A 205 12.33 -9.68 8.41
CA ASN A 205 12.66 -10.89 7.66
C ASN A 205 13.55 -11.85 8.46
N VAL A 206 14.55 -11.32 9.14
CA VAL A 206 15.48 -12.11 9.98
C VAL A 206 14.75 -12.65 11.22
N LEU A 207 13.98 -11.79 11.87
CA LEU A 207 13.22 -12.17 13.06
C LEU A 207 12.15 -13.22 12.74
N LEU A 208 11.42 -13.08 11.64
CA LEU A 208 10.37 -14.03 11.27
C LEU A 208 10.92 -15.45 11.12
N GLN A 209 12.10 -15.57 10.53
CA GLN A 209 12.78 -16.87 10.39
C GLN A 209 13.19 -17.44 11.74
N SER A 210 13.90 -16.64 12.56
CA SER A 210 14.37 -17.09 13.89
C SER A 210 13.23 -17.40 14.84
N ILE A 211 12.17 -16.55 14.86
CA ILE A 211 10.98 -16.76 15.71
C ILE A 211 10.24 -18.04 15.29
N THR A 212 10.06 -18.27 13.99
CA THR A 212 9.35 -19.45 13.50
C THR A 212 10.08 -20.73 13.90
N GLU A 213 11.41 -20.75 13.76
CA GLU A 213 12.24 -21.90 14.12
C GLU A 213 12.19 -22.18 15.64
N LYS A 214 12.39 -21.17 16.47
CA LYS A 214 12.37 -21.31 17.93
C LYS A 214 10.97 -21.58 18.49
N TYR A 215 9.92 -21.03 17.88
CA TYR A 215 8.54 -21.34 18.25
C TYR A 215 8.23 -22.83 18.04
N ASN A 216 8.67 -23.41 16.92
CA ASN A 216 8.51 -24.83 16.63
C ASN A 216 9.27 -25.70 17.63
N LEU A 217 10.43 -25.22 18.15
CA LEU A 217 11.25 -25.89 19.15
C LEU A 217 10.82 -25.59 20.61
N LYS A 218 9.74 -24.80 20.80
CA LYS A 218 9.24 -24.34 22.12
C LYS A 218 10.31 -23.63 22.97
N LEU A 219 11.24 -22.94 22.33
CA LEU A 219 12.30 -22.17 23.00
C LEU A 219 11.84 -20.74 23.31
N SER A 220 12.50 -20.12 24.31
CA SER A 220 12.20 -18.74 24.69
C SER A 220 12.64 -17.74 23.61
N LEU A 221 11.72 -16.88 23.19
CA LEU A 221 11.93 -15.82 22.19
C LEU A 221 12.46 -14.51 22.80
N LYS A 222 12.37 -14.36 24.14
CA LYS A 222 12.70 -13.12 24.84
C LYS A 222 14.14 -12.67 24.59
N ARG A 223 15.08 -13.62 24.57
CA ARG A 223 16.52 -13.35 24.40
C ARG A 223 16.86 -12.78 23.03
N ASP A 224 16.07 -13.07 22.00
CA ASP A 224 16.31 -12.57 20.64
C ASP A 224 15.54 -11.26 20.38
N LEU A 225 14.38 -11.11 21.00
CA LEU A 225 13.53 -9.93 20.79
C LEU A 225 14.06 -8.68 21.51
N LEU A 226 14.59 -8.84 22.74
CA LEU A 226 15.09 -7.71 23.52
C LEU A 226 16.20 -6.91 22.84
N PRO A 227 17.26 -7.51 22.26
CA PRO A 227 18.29 -6.77 21.56
C PRO A 227 17.76 -6.03 20.34
N VAL A 228 16.81 -6.63 19.61
CA VAL A 228 16.20 -6.00 18.43
C VAL A 228 15.32 -4.82 18.81
N LEU A 229 14.52 -4.95 19.88
CA LEU A 229 13.73 -3.84 20.42
C LEU A 229 14.65 -2.70 20.89
N GLY A 230 15.75 -3.03 21.56
CA GLY A 230 16.76 -2.06 21.98
C GLY A 230 17.40 -1.33 20.78
N LEU A 231 17.74 -2.06 19.73
CA LEU A 231 18.30 -1.48 18.50
C LEU A 231 17.30 -0.54 17.82
N VAL A 232 16.06 -0.96 17.65
CA VAL A 232 15.00 -0.13 17.03
C VAL A 232 14.75 1.13 17.87
N PHE A 233 14.70 1.00 19.18
CA PHE A 233 14.54 2.13 20.10
C PHE A 233 15.70 3.11 19.99
N LEU A 234 16.94 2.62 19.95
CA LEU A 234 18.14 3.44 19.83
C LEU A 234 18.16 4.21 18.51
N ILE A 235 17.88 3.53 17.39
CA ILE A 235 17.82 4.16 16.07
C ILE A 235 16.71 5.22 16.01
N GLY A 236 15.51 4.90 16.50
CA GLY A 236 14.39 5.85 16.53
C GLY A 236 14.70 7.07 17.42
N THR A 237 15.33 6.88 18.56
CA THR A 237 15.76 7.99 19.41
C THR A 237 16.81 8.87 18.71
N PHE A 238 17.80 8.25 18.05
CA PHE A 238 18.82 8.96 17.29
C PHE A 238 18.22 9.77 16.14
N GLU A 239 17.27 9.20 15.40
CA GLU A 239 16.55 9.89 14.32
C GLU A 239 15.78 11.11 14.85
N VAL A 240 15.04 10.96 15.95
CA VAL A 240 14.32 12.07 16.58
C VAL A 240 15.29 13.16 17.04
N LEU A 241 16.44 12.82 17.62
CA LEU A 241 17.46 13.79 18.02
C LEU A 241 18.04 14.55 16.83
N ILE A 242 18.37 13.86 15.73
CA ILE A 242 18.87 14.51 14.52
C ILE A 242 17.84 15.50 13.98
N ILE A 243 16.58 15.10 13.88
CA ILE A 243 15.53 15.97 13.34
C ILE A 243 15.23 17.14 14.29
N SER A 244 15.31 16.93 15.59
CA SER A 244 15.13 18.01 16.57
C SER A 244 16.21 19.08 16.50
N VAL A 245 17.46 18.69 16.18
CA VAL A 245 18.60 19.62 16.13
C VAL A 245 18.79 20.20 14.72
N TYR A 246 18.73 19.35 13.71
CA TYR A 246 19.05 19.70 12.31
C TYR A 246 17.85 19.66 11.37
N GLY A 247 16.61 19.61 11.89
CA GLY A 247 15.42 19.43 11.07
C GLY A 247 15.25 20.52 10.00
N ILE A 248 15.50 21.78 10.34
CA ILE A 248 15.38 22.92 9.41
C ILE A 248 16.39 22.76 8.26
N GLU A 249 17.64 22.47 8.56
CA GLU A 249 18.70 22.30 7.58
C GLU A 249 18.45 21.08 6.69
N LEU A 250 17.98 19.98 7.26
CA LEU A 250 17.61 18.78 6.52
C LEU A 250 16.44 19.04 5.55
N PHE A 251 15.41 19.76 5.99
CA PHE A 251 14.30 20.13 5.13
C PHE A 251 14.73 21.04 3.98
N LYS A 252 15.55 22.04 4.24
CA LYS A 252 16.13 22.91 3.23
C LYS A 252 16.99 22.14 2.23
N PHE A 253 17.81 21.23 2.71
CA PHE A 253 18.68 20.40 1.86
C PHE A 253 17.88 19.47 0.94
N ILE A 254 16.78 18.86 1.43
CA ILE A 254 16.00 17.88 0.67
C ILE A 254 14.98 18.53 -0.25
N PHE A 255 14.34 19.60 0.20
CA PHE A 255 13.21 20.23 -0.48
C PHE A 255 13.49 21.63 -1.06
N GLY A 256 14.66 22.18 -0.77
CA GLY A 256 15.05 23.54 -1.19
C GLY A 256 14.63 24.62 -0.19
N ASP A 257 15.04 25.84 -0.48
CA ASP A 257 14.84 27.03 0.37
C ASP A 257 13.46 27.72 0.16
N ASN A 258 12.50 27.08 -0.49
CA ASN A 258 11.17 27.69 -0.77
C ASN A 258 10.14 27.39 0.31
#